data_e1daec59a33af50c5a838b79c49f0cf0
#
_entry.id   e1daec59a33af50c5a838b79c49f0cf0
#
_cell.length_a   1.000
_cell.length_b   1.000
_cell.length_c   1.000
_cell.angle_alpha   90.00
_cell.angle_beta   90.00
_cell.angle_gamma   90.00
#
_symmetry.space_group_name_H-M   'P 1'
#
loop_
_entity.id
_entity.type
_entity.pdbx_description
1 polymer ?
#
loop_
_entity_poly.entity_id
_entity_poly.type
_entity_poly.pdbx_seq_one_letter_code
_entity_poly.pdbx_strand_id
1 'polypeptide(L)'
;MRISCVAHQKKYDIPEDLIYAIIKTESSFNPYAVSWANAYGLMQVVPKTAGRDVFKLVKNKSGQPSPEYLFNPENNIDTGTAYFYILKNRYLREVQHPTSLEYSMISAYNGGTGGVLNTFNRSDRKRAMRDLNSLQPNQVYWALTKKHPNAEARRYLEKVTNFKKEFNSEHTL
;
A
#
# COMPACT_ATOMS: atom_id res chain seq x y z
N MET A 1 -4.81 7.99 -17.57
CA MET A 1 -4.62 7.28 -16.29
C MET A 1 -4.61 5.77 -16.43
N ARG A 2 -5.56 5.15 -17.13
CA ARG A 2 -5.60 3.67 -17.32
C ARG A 2 -4.31 3.09 -17.92
N ILE A 3 -3.75 3.71 -18.96
CA ILE A 3 -2.49 3.28 -19.59
C ILE A 3 -1.32 3.29 -18.59
N SER A 4 -1.27 4.30 -17.72
CA SER A 4 -0.23 4.42 -16.70
C SER A 4 -0.31 3.30 -15.66
N CYS A 5 -1.51 2.97 -15.16
CA CYS A 5 -1.66 1.89 -14.18
C CYS A 5 -1.26 0.53 -14.74
N VAL A 6 -1.65 0.22 -16.00
CA VAL A 6 -1.24 -1.03 -16.67
C VAL A 6 0.27 -1.14 -16.82
N ALA A 7 0.95 -0.05 -17.19
CA ALA A 7 2.40 -0.03 -17.31
C ALA A 7 3.09 -0.29 -15.96
N HIS A 8 2.58 0.30 -14.88
CA HIS A 8 3.12 0.13 -13.53
C HIS A 8 2.80 -1.26 -12.95
N GLN A 9 1.63 -1.84 -13.27
CA GLN A 9 1.34 -3.23 -12.95
C GLN A 9 2.42 -4.17 -13.51
N LYS A 10 2.74 -4.06 -14.80
CA LYS A 10 3.77 -4.88 -15.43
C LYS A 10 5.17 -4.65 -14.85
N LYS A 11 5.49 -3.40 -14.53
CA LYS A 11 6.80 -3.01 -14.01
C LYS A 11 7.06 -3.53 -12.59
N TYR A 12 6.04 -3.48 -11.72
CA TYR A 12 6.20 -3.74 -10.28
C TYR A 12 5.48 -5.00 -9.81
N ASP A 13 4.78 -5.70 -10.68
CA ASP A 13 3.96 -6.88 -10.34
C ASP A 13 2.97 -6.60 -9.20
N ILE A 14 2.26 -5.46 -9.32
CA ILE A 14 1.18 -5.03 -8.43
C ILE A 14 -0.13 -4.96 -9.24
N PRO A 15 -1.22 -5.63 -8.80
CA PRO A 15 -2.46 -5.69 -9.57
C PRO A 15 -3.04 -4.31 -9.88
N GLU A 16 -3.53 -4.13 -11.12
CA GLU A 16 -4.09 -2.86 -11.58
C GLU A 16 -5.31 -2.43 -10.77
N ASP A 17 -6.20 -3.37 -10.44
CA ASP A 17 -7.37 -3.13 -9.61
C ASP A 17 -7.00 -2.64 -8.20
N LEU A 18 -5.89 -3.13 -7.64
CA LEU A 18 -5.36 -2.62 -6.38
C LEU A 18 -4.86 -1.18 -6.52
N ILE A 19 -4.12 -0.86 -7.60
CA ILE A 19 -3.63 0.51 -7.84
C ILE A 19 -4.81 1.49 -7.91
N TYR A 20 -5.87 1.14 -8.67
CA TYR A 20 -7.09 1.96 -8.75
C TYR A 20 -7.80 2.11 -7.40
N ALA A 21 -7.92 1.02 -6.64
CA ALA A 21 -8.55 1.05 -5.32
C ALA A 21 -7.79 1.98 -4.34
N ILE A 22 -6.47 1.97 -4.38
CA ILE A 22 -5.63 2.90 -3.59
C ILE A 22 -5.87 4.34 -4.03
N ILE A 23 -5.81 4.65 -5.32
CA ILE A 23 -6.04 6.00 -5.84
C ILE A 23 -7.44 6.50 -5.45
N LYS A 24 -8.46 5.66 -5.59
CA LYS A 24 -9.83 5.99 -5.18
C LYS A 24 -9.91 6.29 -3.69
N THR A 25 -9.26 5.47 -2.87
CA THR A 25 -9.27 5.62 -1.41
C THR A 25 -8.53 6.87 -0.95
N GLU A 26 -7.36 7.15 -1.52
CA GLU A 26 -6.44 8.20 -1.08
C GLU A 26 -6.85 9.60 -1.54
N SER A 27 -7.31 9.75 -2.78
CA SER A 27 -7.51 11.05 -3.39
C SER A 27 -8.84 11.22 -4.13
N SER A 28 -9.63 10.16 -4.27
CA SER A 28 -10.78 10.13 -5.19
C SER A 28 -10.40 10.61 -6.61
N PHE A 29 -9.22 10.19 -7.07
CA PHE A 29 -8.61 10.55 -8.36
C PHE A 29 -8.21 12.04 -8.52
N ASN A 30 -8.06 12.79 -7.41
CA ASN A 30 -7.55 14.15 -7.47
C ASN A 30 -6.00 14.17 -7.47
N PRO A 31 -5.34 14.56 -8.57
CA PRO A 31 -3.88 14.57 -8.65
C PRO A 31 -3.23 15.67 -7.79
N TYR A 32 -4.01 16.67 -7.35
CA TYR A 32 -3.54 17.78 -6.52
C TYR A 32 -3.93 17.63 -5.04
N ALA A 33 -4.41 16.46 -4.64
CA ALA A 33 -4.77 16.21 -3.24
C ALA A 33 -3.55 16.37 -2.32
N VAL A 34 -3.75 17.06 -1.20
CA VAL A 34 -2.75 17.22 -0.13
C VAL A 34 -3.42 16.92 1.19
N SER A 35 -2.82 16.02 1.98
CA SER A 35 -3.29 15.74 3.33
C SER A 35 -2.61 16.64 4.38
N TRP A 36 -3.21 16.73 5.57
CA TRP A 36 -2.59 17.39 6.71
C TRP A 36 -1.24 16.76 7.12
N ALA A 37 -1.02 15.49 6.79
CA ALA A 37 0.24 14.77 7.04
C ALA A 37 1.29 14.97 5.93
N ASN A 38 1.10 15.94 5.01
CA ASN A 38 1.96 16.18 3.85
C ASN A 38 2.13 14.94 2.95
N ALA A 39 1.03 14.25 2.69
CA ALA A 39 0.93 13.28 1.62
C ALA A 39 0.38 13.96 0.36
N TYR A 40 0.90 13.62 -0.81
CA TYR A 40 0.64 14.34 -2.06
C TYR A 40 0.13 13.45 -3.18
N GLY A 41 -0.83 13.97 -3.94
CA GLY A 41 -1.30 13.46 -5.22
C GLY A 41 -2.17 12.21 -5.16
N LEU A 42 -2.27 11.51 -6.28
CA LEU A 42 -3.22 10.40 -6.50
C LEU A 42 -3.14 9.29 -5.46
N MET A 43 -1.94 8.82 -5.12
CA MET A 43 -1.71 7.74 -4.15
C MET A 43 -1.26 8.25 -2.78
N GLN A 44 -1.36 9.57 -2.53
CA GLN A 44 -1.01 10.20 -1.25
C GLN A 44 0.37 9.77 -0.74
N VAL A 45 1.37 9.96 -1.57
CA VAL A 45 2.76 9.61 -1.23
C VAL A 45 3.33 10.62 -0.23
N VAL A 46 3.85 10.14 0.89
CA VAL A 46 4.57 10.96 1.87
C VAL A 46 6.04 11.03 1.49
N PRO A 47 6.60 12.22 1.12
CA PRO A 47 7.98 12.36 0.65
C PRO A 47 9.03 11.79 1.60
N LYS A 48 8.89 12.10 2.90
CA LYS A 48 9.88 11.77 3.94
C LYS A 48 9.97 10.27 4.31
N THR A 49 8.98 9.49 3.91
CA THR A 49 8.89 8.05 4.22
C THR A 49 8.86 7.24 2.92
N ALA A 50 7.68 6.93 2.40
CA ALA A 50 7.52 6.15 1.16
C ALA A 50 8.29 6.72 -0.03
N GLY A 51 8.25 8.04 -0.23
CA GLY A 51 8.98 8.72 -1.31
C GLY A 51 10.50 8.53 -1.21
N ARG A 52 11.05 8.73 0.00
CA ARG A 52 12.49 8.52 0.26
C ARG A 52 12.90 7.07 0.06
N ASP A 53 12.11 6.12 0.55
CA ASP A 53 12.37 4.69 0.38
C ASP A 53 12.40 4.31 -1.10
N VAL A 54 11.44 4.79 -1.89
CA VAL A 54 11.41 4.55 -3.33
C VAL A 54 12.61 5.16 -4.04
N PHE A 55 12.97 6.42 -3.72
CA PHE A 55 14.14 7.06 -4.31
C PHE A 55 15.41 6.25 -4.02
N LYS A 56 15.60 5.85 -2.77
CA LYS A 56 16.79 5.11 -2.35
C LYS A 56 16.84 3.68 -2.88
N LEU A 57 15.74 2.91 -2.73
CA LEU A 57 15.74 1.47 -2.91
C LEU A 57 15.35 1.00 -4.31
N VAL A 58 14.64 1.84 -5.08
CA VAL A 58 14.15 1.48 -6.42
C VAL A 58 14.76 2.36 -7.50
N LYS A 59 14.85 3.66 -7.25
CA LYS A 59 15.33 4.62 -8.26
C LYS A 59 16.83 4.93 -8.16
N ASN A 60 17.51 4.42 -7.14
CA ASN A 60 18.93 4.69 -6.85
C ASN A 60 19.26 6.21 -6.83
N LYS A 61 18.37 6.97 -6.18
CA LYS A 61 18.49 8.43 -6.02
C LYS A 61 18.64 8.80 -4.54
N SER A 62 19.38 9.85 -4.25
CA SER A 62 19.42 10.45 -2.91
C SER A 62 18.21 11.36 -2.68
N GLY A 63 17.90 11.64 -1.40
CA GLY A 63 16.84 12.58 -1.02
C GLY A 63 15.44 11.99 -1.08
N GLN A 64 14.48 12.84 -1.43
CA GLN A 64 13.06 12.52 -1.48
C GLN A 64 12.38 13.31 -2.62
N PRO A 65 11.23 12.83 -3.17
CA PRO A 65 10.49 13.57 -4.17
C PRO A 65 9.96 14.90 -3.61
N SER A 66 9.92 15.94 -4.47
CA SER A 66 9.26 17.20 -4.12
C SER A 66 7.73 17.08 -4.26
N PRO A 67 6.95 18.01 -3.67
CA PRO A 67 5.52 18.10 -3.93
C PRO A 67 5.17 18.23 -5.41
N GLU A 68 5.89 19.06 -6.17
CA GLU A 68 5.67 19.27 -7.61
C GLU A 68 5.90 18.00 -8.41
N TYR A 69 6.93 17.21 -8.05
CA TYR A 69 7.17 15.89 -8.63
C TYR A 69 5.97 14.93 -8.39
N LEU A 70 5.39 14.97 -7.18
CA LEU A 70 4.28 14.11 -6.78
C LEU A 70 2.91 14.60 -7.28
N PHE A 71 2.74 15.85 -7.69
CA PHE A 71 1.53 16.33 -8.37
C PHE A 71 1.46 15.87 -9.83
N ASN A 72 2.55 15.45 -10.43
CA ASN A 72 2.50 14.78 -11.72
C ASN A 72 1.90 13.37 -11.56
N PRO A 73 0.78 13.05 -12.26
CA PRO A 73 0.09 11.78 -12.11
C PRO A 73 0.97 10.56 -12.36
N GLU A 74 1.79 10.60 -13.40
CA GLU A 74 2.70 9.50 -13.78
C GLU A 74 3.74 9.23 -12.69
N ASN A 75 4.40 10.29 -12.23
CA ASN A 75 5.39 10.19 -11.16
C ASN A 75 4.79 9.71 -9.84
N ASN A 76 3.56 10.13 -9.55
CA ASN A 76 2.86 9.75 -8.33
C ASN A 76 2.49 8.28 -8.34
N ILE A 77 1.87 7.78 -9.43
CA ILE A 77 1.50 6.37 -9.60
C ILE A 77 2.75 5.50 -9.60
N ASP A 78 3.82 5.89 -10.33
CA ASP A 78 5.09 5.17 -10.32
C ASP A 78 5.67 5.06 -8.90
N THR A 79 5.67 6.15 -8.14
CA THR A 79 6.23 6.17 -6.77
C THR A 79 5.37 5.37 -5.80
N GLY A 80 4.07 5.52 -5.81
CA GLY A 80 3.15 4.78 -4.94
C GLY A 80 3.19 3.27 -5.21
N THR A 81 3.19 2.88 -6.50
CA THR A 81 3.27 1.46 -6.90
C THR A 81 4.65 0.87 -6.59
N ALA A 82 5.73 1.63 -6.78
CA ALA A 82 7.06 1.23 -6.36
C ALA A 82 7.17 1.02 -4.84
N TYR A 83 6.42 1.78 -4.05
CA TYR A 83 6.38 1.55 -2.61
C TYR A 83 5.66 0.25 -2.25
N PHE A 84 4.57 -0.12 -2.94
CA PHE A 84 3.97 -1.47 -2.82
C PHE A 84 4.97 -2.57 -3.18
N TYR A 85 5.79 -2.38 -4.21
CA TYR A 85 6.87 -3.31 -4.54
C TYR A 85 7.87 -3.48 -3.39
N ILE A 86 8.25 -2.38 -2.70
CA ILE A 86 9.12 -2.44 -1.52
C ILE A 86 8.44 -3.20 -0.37
N LEU A 87 7.16 -2.92 -0.11
CA LEU A 87 6.38 -3.63 0.91
C LEU A 87 6.36 -5.14 0.63
N LYS A 88 6.08 -5.53 -0.62
CA LYS A 88 6.00 -6.93 -1.07
C LYS A 88 7.35 -7.65 -0.94
N ASN A 89 8.41 -7.06 -1.51
CA ASN A 89 9.66 -7.78 -1.76
C ASN A 89 10.73 -7.56 -0.68
N ARG A 90 10.50 -6.62 0.23
CA ARG A 90 11.46 -6.30 1.29
C ARG A 90 10.86 -6.39 2.68
N TYR A 91 9.86 -5.57 3.00
CA TYR A 91 9.37 -5.44 4.37
C TYR A 91 8.46 -6.57 4.83
N LEU A 92 7.65 -7.12 3.93
CA LEU A 92 6.68 -8.19 4.18
C LEU A 92 6.97 -9.48 3.40
N ARG A 93 8.17 -9.61 2.84
CA ARG A 93 8.57 -10.76 2.01
C ARG A 93 8.41 -12.13 2.67
N GLU A 94 8.38 -12.18 4.00
CA GLU A 94 8.24 -13.41 4.77
C GLU A 94 6.78 -13.85 4.94
N VAL A 95 5.80 -13.03 4.51
CA VAL A 95 4.38 -13.42 4.49
C VAL A 95 4.16 -14.42 3.37
N GLN A 96 3.75 -15.65 3.73
CA GLN A 96 3.75 -16.78 2.82
C GLN A 96 2.52 -16.85 1.91
N HIS A 97 1.33 -16.57 2.46
CA HIS A 97 0.10 -16.67 1.69
C HIS A 97 -0.13 -15.38 0.87
N PRO A 98 -0.32 -15.47 -0.47
CA PRO A 98 -0.46 -14.28 -1.33
C PRO A 98 -1.56 -13.31 -0.92
N THR A 99 -2.73 -13.81 -0.52
CA THR A 99 -3.85 -12.98 -0.06
C THR A 99 -3.55 -12.30 1.27
N SER A 100 -2.91 -13.00 2.22
CA SER A 100 -2.46 -12.42 3.49
C SER A 100 -1.40 -11.35 3.26
N LEU A 101 -0.50 -11.55 2.30
CA LEU A 101 0.50 -10.56 1.88
C LEU A 101 -0.18 -9.30 1.34
N GLU A 102 -1.16 -9.44 0.44
CA GLU A 102 -1.91 -8.31 -0.10
C GLU A 102 -2.62 -7.50 1.00
N TYR A 103 -3.33 -8.16 1.91
CA TYR A 103 -3.96 -7.48 3.05
C TYR A 103 -2.94 -6.76 3.94
N SER A 104 -1.80 -7.38 4.17
CA SER A 104 -0.70 -6.80 4.96
C SER A 104 -0.06 -5.60 4.26
N MET A 105 0.11 -5.66 2.93
CA MET A 105 0.62 -4.54 2.13
C MET A 105 -0.34 -3.34 2.16
N ILE A 106 -1.64 -3.57 1.97
CA ILE A 106 -2.67 -2.52 2.03
C ILE A 106 -2.65 -1.86 3.42
N SER A 107 -2.68 -2.67 4.47
CA SER A 107 -2.65 -2.17 5.85
C SER A 107 -1.35 -1.40 6.16
N ALA A 108 -0.20 -1.88 5.68
CA ALA A 108 1.09 -1.25 5.86
C ALA A 108 1.25 0.05 5.08
N TYR A 109 0.59 0.19 3.93
CA TYR A 109 0.62 1.43 3.14
C TYR A 109 0.11 2.62 3.95
N ASN A 110 -0.97 2.45 4.70
CA ASN A 110 -1.54 3.49 5.58
C ASN A 110 -0.92 3.48 6.98
N GLY A 111 -0.87 2.33 7.64
CA GLY A 111 -0.51 2.20 9.06
C GLY A 111 0.95 1.80 9.33
N GLY A 112 1.76 1.61 8.30
CA GLY A 112 3.15 1.16 8.41
C GLY A 112 3.30 -0.34 8.72
N THR A 113 4.46 -0.90 8.37
CA THR A 113 4.77 -2.32 8.63
C THR A 113 4.83 -2.65 10.12
N GLY A 114 5.26 -1.69 10.96
CA GLY A 114 5.25 -1.85 12.41
C GLY A 114 3.84 -2.05 12.96
N GLY A 115 2.86 -1.30 12.45
CA GLY A 115 1.45 -1.46 12.82
C GLY A 115 0.90 -2.83 12.46
N VAL A 116 1.21 -3.31 11.26
CA VAL A 116 0.84 -4.67 10.83
C VAL A 116 1.41 -5.72 11.78
N LEU A 117 2.70 -5.70 12.04
CA LEU A 117 3.34 -6.69 12.91
C LEU A 117 2.84 -6.61 14.36
N ASN A 118 2.63 -5.40 14.89
CA ASN A 118 2.11 -5.18 16.24
C ASN A 118 0.66 -5.72 16.40
N THR A 119 -0.06 -5.93 15.31
CA THR A 119 -1.38 -6.59 15.32
C THR A 119 -1.28 -8.04 15.78
N PHE A 120 -0.17 -8.73 15.46
CA PHE A 120 0.06 -10.13 15.77
C PHE A 120 0.93 -10.33 17.00
N ASN A 121 2.00 -9.53 17.15
CA ASN A 121 2.84 -9.51 18.34
C ASN A 121 3.53 -8.15 18.50
N ARG A 122 3.42 -7.53 19.67
CA ARG A 122 3.95 -6.17 19.92
C ARG A 122 5.44 -6.14 20.27
N SER A 123 5.98 -7.22 20.77
CA SER A 123 7.31 -7.26 21.36
C SER A 123 8.35 -8.01 20.54
N ASP A 124 7.91 -8.88 19.64
CA ASP A 124 8.80 -9.75 18.86
C ASP A 124 8.35 -9.82 17.39
N ARG A 125 9.16 -9.21 16.51
CA ARG A 125 8.91 -9.19 15.06
C ARG A 125 8.90 -10.62 14.45
N LYS A 126 9.79 -11.48 14.85
CA LYS A 126 9.87 -12.86 14.32
C LYS A 126 8.63 -13.66 14.74
N ARG A 127 8.20 -13.47 15.99
CA ARG A 127 6.98 -14.07 16.49
C ARG A 127 5.74 -13.53 15.78
N ALA A 128 5.65 -12.20 15.59
CA ALA A 128 4.56 -11.59 14.84
C ALA A 128 4.43 -12.20 13.44
N MET A 129 5.54 -12.42 12.74
CA MET A 129 5.55 -13.03 11.41
C MET A 129 5.11 -14.50 11.44
N ARG A 130 5.57 -15.28 12.45
CA ARG A 130 5.10 -16.66 12.63
C ARG A 130 3.60 -16.73 12.93
N ASP A 131 3.12 -15.87 13.83
CA ASP A 131 1.71 -15.81 14.21
C ASP A 131 0.83 -15.44 13.00
N LEU A 132 1.25 -14.44 12.19
CA LEU A 132 0.58 -14.07 10.94
C LEU A 132 0.51 -15.26 9.97
N ASN A 133 1.64 -15.93 9.73
CA ASN A 133 1.74 -17.04 8.78
C ASN A 133 1.00 -18.31 9.25
N SER A 134 0.69 -18.43 10.54
CA SER A 134 -0.12 -19.55 11.09
C SER A 134 -1.62 -19.40 10.81
N LEU A 135 -2.07 -18.22 10.39
CA LEU A 135 -3.47 -17.89 10.18
C LEU A 135 -3.91 -18.06 8.72
N GLN A 136 -5.18 -18.41 8.53
CA GLN A 136 -5.81 -18.35 7.22
C GLN A 136 -6.04 -16.87 6.79
N PRO A 137 -6.11 -16.57 5.48
CA PRO A 137 -6.27 -15.19 5.00
C PRO A 137 -7.45 -14.43 5.59
N ASN A 138 -8.59 -15.07 5.79
CA ASN A 138 -9.75 -14.46 6.42
C ASN A 138 -9.50 -14.08 7.88
N GLN A 139 -8.70 -14.85 8.60
CA GLN A 139 -8.28 -14.55 9.98
C GLN A 139 -7.28 -13.39 10.03
N VAL A 140 -6.35 -13.33 9.06
CA VAL A 140 -5.42 -12.19 8.90
C VAL A 140 -6.21 -10.92 8.62
N TYR A 141 -7.16 -10.96 7.67
CA TYR A 141 -8.05 -9.84 7.38
C TYR A 141 -8.81 -9.36 8.62
N TRP A 142 -9.41 -10.30 9.35
CA TRP A 142 -10.13 -9.98 10.58
C TRP A 142 -9.21 -9.34 11.63
N ALA A 143 -8.01 -9.87 11.83
CA ALA A 143 -7.05 -9.31 12.78
C ALA A 143 -6.65 -7.87 12.39
N LEU A 144 -6.33 -7.63 11.11
CA LEU A 144 -5.93 -6.31 10.62
C LEU A 144 -7.08 -5.29 10.68
N THR A 145 -8.34 -5.71 10.47
CA THR A 145 -9.50 -4.82 10.51
C THR A 145 -10.06 -4.60 11.93
N LYS A 146 -9.75 -5.47 12.89
CA LYS A 146 -10.31 -5.37 14.26
C LYS A 146 -9.25 -5.09 15.34
N LYS A 147 -8.03 -5.57 15.18
CA LYS A 147 -6.98 -5.51 16.21
C LYS A 147 -5.80 -4.60 15.88
N HIS A 148 -5.68 -4.10 14.64
CA HIS A 148 -4.59 -3.19 14.27
C HIS A 148 -4.59 -1.98 15.22
N PRO A 149 -3.41 -1.55 15.75
CA PRO A 149 -3.34 -0.48 16.76
C PRO A 149 -3.88 0.87 16.25
N ASN A 150 -3.76 1.14 14.94
CA ASN A 150 -4.31 2.35 14.34
C ASN A 150 -5.72 2.10 13.78
N ALA A 151 -6.71 2.84 14.30
CA ALA A 151 -8.12 2.73 13.86
C ALA A 151 -8.34 3.16 12.40
N GLU A 152 -7.54 4.09 11.88
CA GLU A 152 -7.60 4.51 10.48
C GLU A 152 -7.17 3.37 9.56
N ALA A 153 -6.06 2.69 9.88
CA ALA A 153 -5.58 1.54 9.10
C ALA A 153 -6.59 0.38 9.08
N ARG A 154 -7.36 0.17 10.15
CA ARG A 154 -8.47 -0.81 10.15
C ARG A 154 -9.51 -0.50 9.10
N ARG A 155 -10.01 0.73 9.07
CA ARG A 155 -11.01 1.21 8.08
C ARG A 155 -10.43 1.28 6.67
N TYR A 156 -9.15 1.61 6.56
CA TYR A 156 -8.44 1.70 5.29
C TYR A 156 -8.43 0.36 4.56
N LEU A 157 -8.08 -0.73 5.23
CA LEU A 157 -8.08 -2.07 4.64
C LEU A 157 -9.48 -2.46 4.13
N GLU A 158 -10.52 -2.22 4.94
CA GLU A 158 -11.92 -2.49 4.53
C GLU A 158 -12.30 -1.68 3.27
N LYS A 159 -11.97 -0.41 3.23
CA LYS A 159 -12.30 0.49 2.13
C LYS A 159 -11.59 0.11 0.83
N VAL A 160 -10.28 -0.15 0.89
CA VAL A 160 -9.49 -0.53 -0.29
C VAL A 160 -9.95 -1.87 -0.84
N THR A 161 -10.19 -2.87 0.00
CA THR A 161 -10.65 -4.19 -0.45
C THR A 161 -12.04 -4.13 -1.09
N ASN A 162 -12.93 -3.26 -0.64
CA ASN A 162 -14.23 -3.05 -1.26
C ASN A 162 -14.09 -2.39 -2.63
N PHE A 163 -13.33 -1.30 -2.77
CA PHE A 163 -13.08 -0.68 -4.07
C PHE A 163 -12.38 -1.62 -5.05
N LYS A 164 -11.43 -2.43 -4.57
CA LYS A 164 -10.77 -3.42 -5.43
C LYS A 164 -11.76 -4.41 -6.05
N LYS A 165 -12.76 -4.87 -5.28
CA LYS A 165 -13.82 -5.75 -5.80
C LYS A 165 -14.67 -5.05 -6.87
N GLU A 166 -15.00 -3.77 -6.68
CA GLU A 166 -15.73 -2.97 -7.66
C GLU A 166 -14.96 -2.90 -8.98
N PHE A 167 -13.67 -2.53 -8.94
CA PHE A 167 -12.83 -2.43 -10.14
C PHE A 167 -12.60 -3.77 -10.82
N ASN A 168 -12.53 -4.87 -10.09
CA ASN A 168 -12.40 -6.21 -10.68
C ASN A 168 -13.67 -6.64 -11.42
N SER A 169 -14.86 -6.32 -10.90
CA SER A 169 -16.15 -6.65 -11.54
C SER A 169 -16.39 -5.85 -12.82
N GLU A 170 -15.90 -4.61 -12.93
CA GLU A 170 -16.00 -3.79 -14.15
C GLU A 170 -15.13 -4.31 -15.31
N HIS A 171 -14.14 -5.16 -15.04
CA HIS A 171 -13.26 -5.75 -16.05
C HIS A 171 -13.74 -7.13 -16.54
N THR A 172 -14.83 -7.63 -16.00
CA THR A 172 -15.42 -8.95 -16.33
C THR A 172 -16.58 -8.83 -17.34
N LEU A 173 -16.91 -7.61 -17.79
CA LEU A 173 -17.87 -7.29 -18.86
C LEU A 173 -17.15 -6.79 -20.09
#